data_d54ce683f5c8a0ab3b57f89d8b8fa2cc
#
_entry.id   d54ce683f5c8a0ab3b57f89d8b8fa2cc
#
_cell.length_a   1.000
_cell.length_b   1.000
_cell.length_c   1.000
_cell.angle_alpha   90.00
_cell.angle_beta   90.00
_cell.angle_gamma   90.00
#
_symmetry.space_group_name_H-M   'P 1'
#
loop_
_entity.id
_entity.type
_entity.pdbx_description
1 polymer ?
#
loop_
_entity_poly.entity_id
_entity_poly.type
_entity_poly.pdbx_seq_one_letter_code
_entity_poly.pdbx_strand_id
1 'polypeptide(L)'
;PEILRNSQDLVQETWKTGKKPQDLVFHGGSGSDKAKIAEALTYGVFKMNIDTDTQFAYSKAIGSYVEENHKAFKYQIDPEDGTPYKKQYDPRKYLRIGEQSMVARLDEAFIDLGSVGKTLAS
;
A
#
# COMPACT_ATOMS: atom_id res chain seq x y z
N PRO A 1 -18.26 8.59 1.49
CA PRO A 1 -18.94 8.17 0.26
C PRO A 1 -20.07 9.11 -0.14
N GLU A 2 -20.92 9.52 0.79
CA GLU A 2 -22.08 10.37 0.52
C GLU A 2 -21.73 11.70 -0.18
N ILE A 3 -20.67 12.37 0.24
CA ILE A 3 -20.18 13.61 -0.40
C ILE A 3 -19.84 13.36 -1.87
N LEU A 4 -19.21 12.22 -2.20
CA LEU A 4 -18.83 11.89 -3.58
C LEU A 4 -20.07 11.72 -4.45
N ARG A 5 -21.07 11.00 -3.97
CA ARG A 5 -22.35 10.82 -4.65
C ARG A 5 -23.04 12.16 -4.89
N ASN A 6 -23.21 12.95 -3.82
CA ASN A 6 -23.91 14.23 -3.88
C ASN A 6 -23.21 15.21 -4.85
N SER A 7 -21.86 15.21 -4.91
CA SER A 7 -21.12 16.02 -5.89
C SER A 7 -21.41 15.59 -7.32
N GLN A 8 -21.43 14.29 -7.61
CA GLN A 8 -21.74 13.78 -8.93
C GLN A 8 -23.16 14.13 -9.37
N ASP A 9 -24.12 13.93 -8.47
CA ASP A 9 -25.53 14.22 -8.71
C ASP A 9 -25.76 15.72 -8.98
N LEU A 10 -25.15 16.60 -8.16
CA LEU A 10 -25.25 18.05 -8.31
C LEU A 10 -24.73 18.55 -9.66
N VAL A 11 -23.55 18.05 -10.07
CA VAL A 11 -22.97 18.46 -11.37
C VAL A 11 -23.79 17.91 -12.52
N GLN A 12 -24.24 16.67 -12.45
CA GLN A 12 -25.11 16.07 -13.46
C GLN A 12 -26.40 16.86 -13.63
N GLU A 13 -27.07 17.24 -12.54
CA GLU A 13 -28.32 17.98 -12.57
C GLU A 13 -28.12 19.42 -13.06
N THR A 14 -27.08 20.11 -12.59
CA THR A 14 -26.82 21.51 -12.91
C THR A 14 -26.44 21.69 -14.37
N TRP A 15 -25.56 20.82 -14.88
CA TRP A 15 -24.97 20.97 -16.21
C TRP A 15 -25.55 20.03 -17.26
N LYS A 16 -26.55 19.22 -16.89
CA LYS A 16 -27.19 18.23 -17.79
C LYS A 16 -26.19 17.28 -18.47
N THR A 17 -25.17 16.88 -17.73
CA THR A 17 -24.12 15.95 -18.18
C THR A 17 -24.56 14.50 -18.13
N GLY A 18 -23.75 13.57 -18.63
CA GLY A 18 -23.91 12.14 -18.41
C GLY A 18 -23.70 11.75 -16.93
N LYS A 19 -23.89 10.48 -16.63
CA LYS A 19 -23.68 9.94 -15.28
C LYS A 19 -22.21 10.05 -14.86
N LYS A 20 -21.96 10.40 -13.61
CA LYS A 20 -20.62 10.50 -12.99
C LYS A 20 -19.69 11.42 -13.80
N PRO A 21 -20.05 12.70 -13.97
CA PRO A 21 -19.31 13.62 -14.84
C PRO A 21 -17.96 14.05 -14.32
N GLN A 22 -17.68 13.82 -13.02
CA GLN A 22 -16.43 14.24 -12.39
C GLN A 22 -15.49 13.04 -12.23
N ASP A 23 -14.23 13.24 -12.61
CA ASP A 23 -13.12 12.35 -12.28
C ASP A 23 -12.59 12.69 -10.88
N LEU A 24 -12.73 11.76 -9.95
CA LEU A 24 -12.41 11.99 -8.55
C LEU A 24 -11.11 11.28 -8.15
N VAL A 25 -10.30 11.96 -7.37
CA VAL A 25 -9.08 11.42 -6.76
C VAL A 25 -9.28 11.29 -5.26
N PHE A 26 -9.01 10.11 -4.73
CA PHE A 26 -9.05 9.85 -3.30
C PHE A 26 -7.65 10.03 -2.70
N HIS A 27 -7.51 11.04 -1.84
CA HIS A 27 -6.30 11.28 -1.07
C HIS A 27 -6.35 10.57 0.29
N GLY A 28 -5.21 10.10 0.78
CA GLY A 28 -5.12 9.49 2.10
C GLY A 28 -5.80 8.12 2.20
N GLY A 29 -5.62 7.28 1.18
CA GLY A 29 -6.18 5.93 1.12
C GLY A 29 -5.64 4.93 2.15
N SER A 30 -4.49 5.25 2.76
CA SER A 30 -3.89 4.43 3.82
C SER A 30 -4.82 4.31 5.03
N GLY A 31 -5.02 3.08 5.53
CA GLY A 31 -5.93 2.80 6.66
C GLY A 31 -7.42 2.94 6.34
N SER A 32 -7.81 3.14 5.09
CA SER A 32 -9.22 3.19 4.70
C SER A 32 -9.87 1.81 4.71
N ASP A 33 -11.12 1.76 5.14
CA ASP A 33 -11.94 0.55 5.11
C ASP A 33 -12.17 0.08 3.67
N LYS A 34 -11.96 -1.22 3.41
CA LYS A 34 -12.10 -1.82 2.06
C LYS A 34 -13.49 -1.63 1.45
N ALA A 35 -14.54 -1.69 2.27
CA ALA A 35 -15.91 -1.46 1.80
C ALA A 35 -16.12 0.00 1.36
N LYS A 36 -15.52 0.96 2.07
CA LYS A 36 -15.55 2.38 1.68
C LYS A 36 -14.76 2.65 0.42
N ILE A 37 -13.64 1.95 0.20
CA ILE A 37 -12.88 2.03 -1.04
C ILE A 37 -13.75 1.52 -2.21
N ALA A 38 -14.30 0.32 -2.07
CA ALA A 38 -15.18 -0.26 -3.09
C ALA A 38 -16.37 0.65 -3.41
N GLU A 39 -17.00 1.23 -2.40
CA GLU A 39 -18.10 2.18 -2.57
C GLU A 39 -17.63 3.46 -3.31
N ALA A 40 -16.47 4.03 -2.95
CA ALA A 40 -15.94 5.23 -3.59
C ALA A 40 -15.67 5.03 -5.10
N LEU A 41 -15.21 3.85 -5.50
CA LEU A 41 -15.03 3.51 -6.91
C LEU A 41 -16.35 3.57 -7.70
N THR A 42 -17.47 3.26 -7.06
CA THR A 42 -18.80 3.36 -7.70
C THR A 42 -19.21 4.80 -8.00
N TYR A 43 -18.62 5.79 -7.32
CA TYR A 43 -18.88 7.22 -7.50
C TYR A 43 -17.88 7.95 -8.40
N GLY A 44 -17.05 7.23 -9.17
CA GLY A 44 -16.14 7.83 -10.14
C GLY A 44 -14.76 8.19 -9.57
N VAL A 45 -14.36 7.61 -8.46
CA VAL A 45 -12.96 7.65 -8.02
C VAL A 45 -12.14 6.76 -8.94
N PHE A 46 -11.22 7.34 -9.68
CA PHE A 46 -10.36 6.63 -10.65
C PHE A 46 -8.91 6.53 -10.18
N LYS A 47 -8.52 7.29 -9.18
CA LYS A 47 -7.17 7.30 -8.60
C LYS A 47 -7.23 7.36 -7.08
N MET A 48 -6.36 6.60 -6.43
CA MET A 48 -6.16 6.60 -4.98
C MET A 48 -4.67 6.76 -4.66
N ASN A 49 -4.34 7.67 -3.75
CA ASN A 49 -2.99 7.83 -3.26
C ASN A 49 -2.79 7.01 -1.99
N ILE A 50 -1.82 6.09 -2.02
CA ILE A 50 -1.44 5.24 -0.90
C ILE A 50 0.06 5.44 -0.65
N ASP A 51 0.44 5.86 0.55
CA ASP A 51 1.84 6.08 0.94
C ASP A 51 2.16 5.42 2.28
N THR A 52 1.51 5.84 3.35
CA THR A 52 1.78 5.40 4.73
C THR A 52 1.75 3.87 4.89
N ASP A 53 0.77 3.19 4.29
CA ASP A 53 0.66 1.73 4.40
C ASP A 53 1.82 1.00 3.71
N THR A 54 2.29 1.51 2.57
CA THR A 54 3.42 0.90 1.85
C THR A 54 4.72 1.12 2.58
N GLN A 55 4.94 2.32 3.12
CA GLN A 55 6.08 2.62 3.99
C GLN A 55 6.08 1.71 5.24
N PHE A 56 4.91 1.59 5.88
CA PHE A 56 4.78 0.77 7.08
C PHE A 56 4.99 -0.71 6.79
N ALA A 57 4.45 -1.25 5.70
CA ALA A 57 4.64 -2.63 5.29
C ALA A 57 6.14 -2.95 5.08
N TYR A 58 6.87 -2.06 4.40
CA TYR A 58 8.31 -2.19 4.19
C TYR A 58 9.07 -2.18 5.52
N SER A 59 8.84 -1.15 6.33
CA SER A 59 9.57 -0.92 7.58
C SER A 59 9.28 -1.97 8.65
N LYS A 60 8.02 -2.39 8.78
CA LYS A 60 7.60 -3.41 9.75
C LYS A 60 8.29 -4.74 9.50
N ALA A 61 8.38 -5.19 8.26
CA ALA A 61 9.03 -6.45 7.91
C ALA A 61 10.54 -6.42 8.25
N ILE A 62 11.20 -5.30 7.99
CA ILE A 62 12.60 -5.12 8.37
C ILE A 62 12.75 -5.07 9.89
N GLY A 63 11.88 -4.34 10.58
CA GLY A 63 11.88 -4.24 12.05
C GLY A 63 11.76 -5.61 12.71
N SER A 64 10.80 -6.43 12.29
CA SER A 64 10.62 -7.80 12.80
C SER A 64 11.87 -8.65 12.55
N TYR A 65 12.48 -8.56 11.38
CA TYR A 65 13.71 -9.27 11.08
C TYR A 65 14.88 -8.85 12.01
N VAL A 66 15.02 -7.56 12.27
CA VAL A 66 16.03 -7.03 13.18
C VAL A 66 15.82 -7.52 14.62
N GLU A 67 14.57 -7.55 15.09
CA GLU A 67 14.22 -8.07 16.41
C GLU A 67 14.56 -9.55 16.54
N GLU A 68 14.20 -10.38 15.57
CA GLU A 68 14.51 -11.80 15.53
C GLU A 68 16.01 -12.09 15.48
N ASN A 69 16.79 -11.19 14.89
CA ASN A 69 18.23 -11.34 14.68
C ASN A 69 19.05 -10.29 15.45
N HIS A 70 18.56 -9.78 16.59
CA HIS A 70 19.13 -8.64 17.30
C HIS A 70 20.62 -8.78 17.62
N LYS A 71 21.12 -9.99 17.94
CA LYS A 71 22.55 -10.24 18.17
C LYS A 71 23.40 -9.92 16.93
N ALA A 72 22.90 -10.27 15.73
CA ALA A 72 23.57 -10.02 14.47
C ALA A 72 23.68 -8.52 14.11
N PHE A 73 22.77 -7.70 14.61
CA PHE A 73 22.80 -6.25 14.43
C PHE A 73 23.59 -5.51 15.52
N LYS A 74 24.02 -6.25 16.55
CA LYS A 74 24.87 -5.73 17.63
C LYS A 74 26.32 -6.19 17.48
N TYR A 75 26.57 -7.40 16.98
CA TYR A 75 27.89 -8.01 16.86
C TYR A 75 28.09 -8.60 15.46
N GLN A 76 29.29 -8.48 14.91
CA GLN A 76 29.67 -9.18 13.66
C GLN A 76 29.89 -10.67 13.89
N ILE A 77 30.42 -11.00 15.08
CA ILE A 77 30.75 -12.35 15.54
C ILE A 77 30.21 -12.48 16.96
N ASP A 78 29.56 -13.58 17.26
CA ASP A 78 29.08 -13.84 18.62
C ASP A 78 30.24 -13.79 19.62
N PRO A 79 30.17 -12.95 20.64
CA PRO A 79 31.23 -12.83 21.63
C PRO A 79 31.38 -14.06 22.55
N GLU A 80 30.38 -14.95 22.59
CA GLU A 80 30.37 -16.13 23.46
C GLU A 80 30.94 -17.35 22.73
N ASP A 81 30.56 -17.61 21.49
CA ASP A 81 30.90 -18.84 20.77
C ASP A 81 31.65 -18.64 19.46
N GLY A 82 31.86 -17.38 19.03
CA GLY A 82 32.57 -17.06 17.80
C GLY A 82 31.78 -17.25 16.50
N THR A 83 30.46 -17.48 16.58
CA THR A 83 29.62 -17.66 15.40
C THR A 83 29.54 -16.36 14.55
N PRO A 84 29.86 -16.40 13.24
CA PRO A 84 29.76 -15.21 12.39
C PRO A 84 28.32 -14.93 11.97
N TYR A 85 27.89 -13.67 12.09
CA TYR A 85 26.52 -13.22 11.75
C TYR A 85 26.36 -12.59 10.38
N LYS A 86 27.37 -12.68 9.50
CA LYS A 86 27.33 -12.04 8.17
C LYS A 86 26.08 -12.36 7.37
N LYS A 87 25.57 -13.59 7.45
CA LYS A 87 24.36 -14.01 6.73
C LYS A 87 23.10 -13.30 7.22
N GLN A 88 23.08 -12.88 8.48
CA GLN A 88 21.92 -12.22 9.10
C GLN A 88 21.95 -10.71 8.83
N TYR A 89 23.09 -10.04 9.03
CA TYR A 89 23.17 -8.59 8.86
C TYR A 89 23.45 -8.14 7.41
N ASP A 90 23.55 -9.05 6.44
CA ASP A 90 23.72 -8.67 5.03
C ASP A 90 22.50 -7.85 4.56
N PRO A 91 22.69 -6.58 4.14
CA PRO A 91 21.60 -5.71 3.74
C PRO A 91 20.70 -6.30 2.64
N ARG A 92 21.29 -7.04 1.72
CA ARG A 92 20.56 -7.67 0.62
C ARG A 92 19.46 -8.62 1.12
N LYS A 93 19.63 -9.18 2.32
CA LYS A 93 18.66 -10.10 2.90
C LYS A 93 17.47 -9.36 3.49
N TYR A 94 17.70 -8.42 4.42
CA TYR A 94 16.59 -7.76 5.09
C TYR A 94 15.89 -6.72 4.21
N LEU A 95 16.60 -6.08 3.27
CA LEU A 95 15.96 -5.21 2.27
C LEU A 95 15.02 -6.01 1.36
N ARG A 96 15.42 -7.24 0.97
CA ARG A 96 14.55 -8.11 0.18
C ARG A 96 13.26 -8.50 0.93
N ILE A 97 13.33 -8.70 2.24
CA ILE A 97 12.15 -8.96 3.07
C ILE A 97 11.23 -7.73 3.07
N GLY A 98 11.78 -6.51 3.18
CA GLY A 98 11.01 -5.27 3.05
C GLY A 98 10.33 -5.13 1.68
N GLU A 99 11.05 -5.39 0.58
CA GLU A 99 10.50 -5.38 -0.78
C GLU A 99 9.32 -6.35 -0.92
N GLN A 100 9.48 -7.59 -0.48
CA GLN A 100 8.42 -8.61 -0.56
C GLN A 100 7.17 -8.21 0.23
N SER A 101 7.34 -7.63 1.41
CA SER A 101 6.23 -7.13 2.22
C SER A 101 5.51 -5.96 1.54
N MET A 102 6.26 -5.04 0.93
CA MET A 102 5.69 -3.93 0.16
C MET A 102 4.92 -4.42 -1.08
N VAL A 103 5.47 -5.38 -1.82
CA VAL A 103 4.80 -6.00 -2.96
C VAL A 103 3.47 -6.62 -2.54
N ALA A 104 3.46 -7.41 -1.46
CA ALA A 104 2.22 -8.01 -0.95
C ALA A 104 1.16 -6.96 -0.60
N ARG A 105 1.57 -5.83 0.02
CA ARG A 105 0.64 -4.72 0.31
C ARG A 105 0.13 -4.03 -0.95
N LEU A 106 0.96 -3.88 -1.98
CA LEU A 106 0.54 -3.34 -3.27
C LEU A 106 -0.42 -4.26 -4.00
N ASP A 107 -0.20 -5.58 -3.96
CA ASP A 107 -1.11 -6.56 -4.53
C ASP A 107 -2.52 -6.46 -3.91
N GLU A 108 -2.60 -6.32 -2.59
CA GLU A 108 -3.88 -6.05 -1.92
C GLU A 108 -4.53 -4.77 -2.43
N ALA A 109 -3.77 -3.68 -2.58
CA ALA A 109 -4.30 -2.42 -3.09
C ALA A 109 -4.84 -2.56 -4.51
N PHE A 110 -4.15 -3.27 -5.40
CA PHE A 110 -4.62 -3.52 -6.76
C PHE A 110 -5.90 -4.35 -6.80
N ILE A 111 -6.04 -5.31 -5.90
CA ILE A 111 -7.29 -6.08 -5.75
C ILE A 111 -8.43 -5.18 -5.28
N ASP A 112 -8.22 -4.41 -4.20
CA ASP A 112 -9.22 -3.53 -3.61
C ASP A 112 -9.68 -2.43 -4.58
N LEU A 113 -8.78 -1.95 -5.45
CA LEU A 113 -9.07 -0.97 -6.49
C LEU A 113 -9.61 -1.58 -7.80
N GLY A 114 -9.76 -2.90 -7.86
CA GLY A 114 -10.24 -3.58 -9.06
C GLY A 114 -9.34 -3.40 -10.29
N SER A 115 -8.02 -3.22 -10.06
CA SER A 115 -7.04 -2.93 -11.11
C SER A 115 -6.37 -4.19 -11.69
N VAL A 116 -6.57 -5.35 -11.07
CA VAL A 116 -5.94 -6.60 -11.51
C VAL A 116 -6.37 -6.95 -12.94
N GLY A 117 -5.39 -7.23 -13.80
CA GLY A 117 -5.62 -7.57 -15.21
C GLY A 117 -6.09 -6.41 -16.09
N LYS A 118 -6.06 -5.18 -15.58
CA LYS A 118 -6.37 -3.97 -16.35
C LYS A 118 -5.11 -3.22 -16.73
N THR A 119 -5.07 -2.72 -17.96
CA THR A 119 -3.98 -1.90 -18.49
C THR A 119 -4.56 -0.73 -19.27
N LEU A 120 -3.81 0.37 -19.34
CA LEU A 120 -4.11 1.48 -20.25
C LEU A 120 -3.61 1.19 -21.68
N ALA A 121 -2.77 0.18 -21.86
CA ALA A 121 -2.36 -0.30 -23.18
C ALA A 121 -3.44 -1.24 -23.71
N SER A 122 -4.15 -0.76 -24.71
CA SER A 122 -5.07 -1.55 -25.53
C SER A 122 -4.29 -2.37 -26.56
#